data_243c918b2d55ca90bd865ab2d9586d35
#
_entry.id   243c918b2d55ca90bd865ab2d9586d35
#
_cell.length_a   1.000
_cell.length_b   1.000
_cell.length_c   1.000
_cell.angle_alpha   90.00
_cell.angle_beta   90.00
_cell.angle_gamma   90.00
#
_symmetry.space_group_name_H-M   'P 1'
#
loop_
_entity.id
_entity.type
_entity.pdbx_description
1 polymer ?
#
loop_
_entity_poly.entity_id
_entity_poly.type
_entity_poly.pdbx_seq_one_letter_code
_entity_poly.pdbx_strand_id
1 'polypeptide(L)'
;VNGLSVLGWGVGGIEAEAGMLGQPISMLIPEVIGFEVTKKMPEGTTATDLVLTVVKMLRDKGVVGKFVEFYGEGLKNLTLADRATIANMAPEYGATCGFFPIDEETLKYLEFSGRDKETVAIVEKYAKEQGLWASDEIEFTDKISLDMSTVVPTISGPKRPQDKVLLTDASSNFKKVFKEATDKNDYKISKVKDTDYEIKDGSILIAAITSCTNTSNPNVLIGAGLLAKKAVELGLNVKPWVKTSLAPGSQVVTDYLEKAGLNTYLDQLGFNLVGYGCTTCIGNSGPLAENIVDAIQQENLYAVSVLSGNRNFEGRISPHIKANYLASPPLVVAYALAGHMEFDLIKDSFGKDKNGKDVFLKDIWPSNKEIEDTLKISLNADMFVKRYSNVSEGPKQWQEIKTEKSSIYNWDENSTYVKKPPFFENLSDKPDGFKEIKNARPLLILG
;
A
#
# COMPACT_ATOMS: atom_id res chain seq x y z
N VAL A 1 -5.68 5.90 11.86
CA VAL A 1 -6.45 6.78 12.77
C VAL A 1 -7.77 7.23 12.16
N ASN A 2 -7.83 7.55 10.86
CA ASN A 2 -9.05 8.03 10.18
C ASN A 2 -10.16 6.96 10.10
N GLY A 3 -9.80 5.67 10.11
CA GLY A 3 -10.75 4.57 10.24
C GLY A 3 -11.45 4.52 11.61
N LEU A 4 -10.86 5.20 12.61
CA LEU A 4 -11.40 5.37 13.97
C LEU A 4 -11.98 6.78 14.20
N SER A 5 -12.35 7.48 13.14
CA SER A 5 -12.86 8.87 13.21
C SER A 5 -11.89 9.92 13.77
N VAL A 6 -10.61 9.60 13.85
CA VAL A 6 -9.57 10.59 14.19
C VAL A 6 -9.09 11.24 12.91
N LEU A 7 -9.26 12.56 12.80
CA LEU A 7 -8.85 13.30 11.59
C LEU A 7 -7.32 13.37 11.51
N GLY A 8 -6.75 12.49 10.70
CA GLY A 8 -5.33 12.45 10.38
C GLY A 8 -5.09 13.01 9.00
N TRP A 9 -4.16 13.94 8.91
CA TRP A 9 -3.75 14.56 7.65
C TRP A 9 -2.29 14.18 7.34
N GLY A 10 -2.06 13.63 6.16
CA GLY A 10 -0.72 13.35 5.65
C GLY A 10 -0.07 14.64 5.16
N VAL A 11 1.00 15.08 5.83
CA VAL A 11 1.68 16.34 5.54
C VAL A 11 3.09 16.11 5.00
N GLY A 12 3.64 17.11 4.31
CA GLY A 12 5.04 17.14 3.89
C GLY A 12 5.98 17.55 5.03
N GLY A 13 7.29 17.64 4.72
CA GLY A 13 8.33 17.95 5.72
C GLY A 13 8.14 19.30 6.40
N ILE A 14 7.79 20.33 5.66
CA ILE A 14 7.64 21.70 6.18
C ILE A 14 6.51 21.78 7.22
N GLU A 15 5.35 21.19 6.93
CA GLU A 15 4.22 21.15 7.85
C GLU A 15 4.53 20.28 9.08
N ALA A 16 5.29 19.19 8.88
CA ALA A 16 5.72 18.34 9.99
C ALA A 16 6.69 19.10 10.92
N GLU A 17 7.66 19.83 10.37
CA GLU A 17 8.57 20.67 11.11
C GLU A 17 7.81 21.78 11.88
N ALA A 18 6.87 22.46 11.23
CA ALA A 18 6.03 23.47 11.88
C ALA A 18 5.24 22.87 13.05
N GLY A 19 4.65 21.68 12.85
CA GLY A 19 3.93 20.96 13.91
C GLY A 19 4.84 20.58 15.09
N MET A 20 6.06 20.10 14.83
CA MET A 20 7.05 19.76 15.86
C MET A 20 7.52 20.99 16.66
N LEU A 21 7.58 22.15 16.02
CA LEU A 21 7.95 23.43 16.65
C LEU A 21 6.75 24.16 17.30
N GLY A 22 5.55 23.56 17.26
CA GLY A 22 4.34 24.18 17.80
C GLY A 22 3.86 25.40 16.99
N GLN A 23 4.25 25.51 15.73
CA GLN A 23 3.80 26.58 14.85
C GLN A 23 2.39 26.28 14.30
N PRO A 24 1.49 27.27 14.24
CA PRO A 24 0.18 27.07 13.64
C PRO A 24 0.28 26.91 12.13
N ILE A 25 -0.53 26.02 11.60
CA ILE A 25 -0.71 25.83 10.15
C ILE A 25 -2.12 26.29 9.80
N SER A 26 -2.22 27.29 8.93
CA SER A 26 -3.50 27.79 8.45
C SER A 26 -4.05 26.88 7.34
N MET A 27 -5.34 26.53 7.45
CA MET A 27 -6.05 25.77 6.43
C MET A 27 -7.41 26.42 6.19
N LEU A 28 -7.85 26.45 4.94
CA LEU A 28 -9.23 26.81 4.62
C LEU A 28 -10.18 25.78 5.21
N ILE A 29 -11.33 26.21 5.69
CA ILE A 29 -12.39 25.28 6.13
C ILE A 29 -12.77 24.43 4.91
N PRO A 30 -12.54 23.08 4.97
CA PRO A 30 -12.72 22.25 3.80
C PRO A 30 -14.20 21.98 3.50
N GLU A 31 -14.52 21.84 2.24
CA GLU A 31 -15.75 21.18 1.82
C GLU A 31 -15.67 19.69 2.24
N VAL A 32 -16.83 19.13 2.61
CA VAL A 32 -16.95 17.72 2.98
C VAL A 32 -17.78 16.97 1.95
N ILE A 33 -17.17 15.98 1.32
CA ILE A 33 -17.86 15.10 0.36
C ILE A 33 -18.32 13.84 1.08
N GLY A 34 -19.62 13.60 1.09
CA GLY A 34 -20.19 12.35 1.59
C GLY A 34 -19.97 11.21 0.57
N PHE A 35 -19.29 10.15 0.95
CA PHE A 35 -19.14 8.94 0.16
C PHE A 35 -20.03 7.84 0.74
N GLU A 36 -21.16 7.60 0.12
CA GLU A 36 -22.10 6.58 0.54
C GLU A 36 -21.63 5.20 0.07
N VAL A 37 -21.61 4.21 0.99
CA VAL A 37 -21.41 2.82 0.65
C VAL A 37 -22.64 2.00 0.97
N THR A 38 -23.09 1.18 0.02
CA THR A 38 -24.27 0.33 0.16
C THR A 38 -23.93 -1.12 -0.09
N LYS A 39 -24.76 -2.03 0.41
CA LYS A 39 -24.64 -3.50 0.26
C LYS A 39 -23.32 -4.07 0.80
N LYS A 40 -22.82 -5.15 0.21
CA LYS A 40 -21.57 -5.84 0.57
C LYS A 40 -20.79 -6.27 -0.67
N MET A 41 -19.49 -6.44 -0.53
CA MET A 41 -18.64 -6.94 -1.61
C MET A 41 -18.97 -8.40 -1.99
N PRO A 42 -18.81 -8.76 -3.29
CA PRO A 42 -18.94 -10.13 -3.76
C PRO A 42 -17.82 -11.04 -3.22
N GLU A 43 -18.09 -12.34 -3.22
CA GLU A 43 -17.06 -13.36 -2.94
C GLU A 43 -15.89 -13.24 -3.92
N GLY A 44 -14.66 -13.43 -3.42
CA GLY A 44 -13.44 -13.37 -4.22
C GLY A 44 -12.88 -11.97 -4.45
N THR A 45 -13.56 -10.91 -3.97
CA THR A 45 -13.03 -9.54 -3.97
C THR A 45 -12.33 -9.22 -2.66
N THR A 46 -11.45 -8.23 -2.68
CA THR A 46 -10.62 -7.82 -1.55
C THR A 46 -10.82 -6.34 -1.19
N ALA A 47 -10.38 -5.94 0.00
CA ALA A 47 -10.33 -4.52 0.39
C ALA A 47 -9.53 -3.66 -0.61
N THR A 48 -8.53 -4.25 -1.28
CA THR A 48 -7.76 -3.57 -2.32
C THR A 48 -8.60 -3.24 -3.55
N ASP A 49 -9.45 -4.17 -3.99
CA ASP A 49 -10.36 -3.93 -5.12
C ASP A 49 -11.34 -2.79 -4.81
N LEU A 50 -11.83 -2.75 -3.57
CA LEU A 50 -12.70 -1.69 -3.09
C LEU A 50 -11.96 -0.35 -3.08
N VAL A 51 -10.79 -0.26 -2.45
CA VAL A 51 -10.07 1.01 -2.33
C VAL A 51 -9.61 1.54 -3.70
N LEU A 52 -9.17 0.69 -4.63
CA LEU A 52 -8.81 1.14 -5.99
C LEU A 52 -10.06 1.65 -6.75
N THR A 53 -11.23 1.09 -6.49
CA THR A 53 -12.51 1.60 -7.02
C THR A 53 -12.83 2.97 -6.43
N VAL A 54 -12.73 3.14 -5.12
CA VAL A 54 -12.92 4.41 -4.41
C VAL A 54 -11.95 5.47 -4.92
N VAL A 55 -10.67 5.13 -5.08
CA VAL A 55 -9.63 6.04 -5.63
C VAL A 55 -10.03 6.56 -7.00
N LYS A 56 -10.47 5.69 -7.90
CA LYS A 56 -10.92 6.09 -9.24
C LYS A 56 -12.13 7.04 -9.17
N MET A 57 -13.15 6.68 -8.40
CA MET A 57 -14.38 7.47 -8.28
C MET A 57 -14.12 8.86 -7.70
N LEU A 58 -13.30 8.96 -6.64
CA LEU A 58 -12.99 10.23 -5.99
C LEU A 58 -12.07 11.11 -6.85
N ARG A 59 -11.13 10.51 -7.60
CA ARG A 59 -10.34 11.26 -8.59
C ARG A 59 -11.22 11.85 -9.68
N ASP A 60 -12.16 11.08 -10.20
CA ASP A 60 -13.11 11.56 -11.21
C ASP A 60 -14.03 12.67 -10.65
N LYS A 61 -14.42 12.56 -9.38
CA LYS A 61 -15.23 13.58 -8.67
C LYS A 61 -14.45 14.88 -8.43
N GLY A 62 -13.12 14.81 -8.28
CA GLY A 62 -12.29 15.99 -8.04
C GLY A 62 -12.38 16.49 -6.58
N VAL A 63 -11.77 15.75 -5.66
CA VAL A 63 -11.82 16.01 -4.20
C VAL A 63 -10.54 16.66 -3.65
N VAL A 64 -9.71 17.25 -4.50
CA VAL A 64 -8.48 17.91 -4.06
C VAL A 64 -8.79 19.06 -3.10
N GLY A 65 -8.13 19.06 -1.94
CA GLY A 65 -8.33 20.05 -0.88
C GLY A 65 -9.61 19.87 -0.06
N LYS A 66 -10.39 18.81 -0.33
CA LYS A 66 -11.64 18.50 0.38
C LYS A 66 -11.43 17.38 1.40
N PHE A 67 -12.37 17.23 2.32
CA PHE A 67 -12.52 16.07 3.16
C PHE A 67 -13.51 15.08 2.55
N VAL A 68 -13.33 13.81 2.81
CA VAL A 68 -14.27 12.75 2.41
C VAL A 68 -14.72 12.01 3.66
N GLU A 69 -16.02 12.01 3.93
CA GLU A 69 -16.60 11.22 5.00
C GLU A 69 -17.38 10.05 4.40
N PHE A 70 -17.05 8.84 4.86
CA PHE A 70 -17.71 7.62 4.42
C PHE A 70 -18.93 7.33 5.31
N TYR A 71 -20.07 7.04 4.70
CA TYR A 71 -21.31 6.77 5.40
C TYR A 71 -22.17 5.73 4.66
N GLY A 72 -23.33 5.41 5.21
CA GLY A 72 -24.32 4.54 4.60
C GLY A 72 -24.34 3.12 5.19
N GLU A 73 -25.38 2.37 4.83
CA GLU A 73 -25.65 1.03 5.40
C GLU A 73 -24.56 -0.01 5.14
N GLY A 74 -23.77 0.18 4.10
CA GLY A 74 -22.67 -0.71 3.75
C GLY A 74 -21.52 -0.71 4.75
N LEU A 75 -21.40 0.34 5.60
CA LEU A 75 -20.32 0.45 6.59
C LEU A 75 -20.27 -0.76 7.54
N LYS A 76 -21.42 -1.33 7.89
CA LYS A 76 -21.51 -2.52 8.75
C LYS A 76 -20.86 -3.79 8.15
N ASN A 77 -20.60 -3.78 6.84
CA ASN A 77 -19.94 -4.85 6.11
C ASN A 77 -18.42 -4.62 5.94
N LEU A 78 -17.90 -3.51 6.45
CA LEU A 78 -16.48 -3.15 6.39
C LEU A 78 -15.86 -3.26 7.78
N THR A 79 -14.86 -4.11 7.90
CA THR A 79 -14.03 -4.18 9.12
C THR A 79 -13.26 -2.87 9.31
N LEU A 80 -12.77 -2.60 10.52
CA LEU A 80 -11.92 -1.45 10.73
C LEU A 80 -10.68 -1.47 9.83
N ALA A 81 -10.11 -2.64 9.55
CA ALA A 81 -8.98 -2.79 8.66
C ALA A 81 -9.30 -2.37 7.21
N ASP A 82 -10.50 -2.66 6.72
CA ASP A 82 -10.97 -2.21 5.40
C ASP A 82 -11.13 -0.69 5.37
N ARG A 83 -11.75 -0.11 6.40
CA ARG A 83 -11.88 1.34 6.57
C ARG A 83 -10.51 2.03 6.63
N ALA A 84 -9.57 1.46 7.38
CA ALA A 84 -8.21 1.98 7.48
C ALA A 84 -7.48 1.93 6.13
N THR A 85 -7.71 0.88 5.33
CA THR A 85 -7.18 0.76 3.97
C THR A 85 -7.67 1.89 3.07
N ILE A 86 -8.97 2.18 3.09
CA ILE A 86 -9.58 3.26 2.32
C ILE A 86 -9.07 4.63 2.79
N ALA A 87 -9.09 4.88 4.09
CA ALA A 87 -8.69 6.15 4.69
C ALA A 87 -7.20 6.48 4.44
N ASN A 88 -6.33 5.47 4.45
CA ASN A 88 -4.90 5.63 4.23
C ASN A 88 -4.58 6.07 2.78
N MET A 89 -5.44 5.78 1.83
CA MET A 89 -5.26 6.21 0.44
C MET A 89 -5.88 7.59 0.12
N ALA A 90 -6.16 8.42 1.14
CA ALA A 90 -6.63 9.78 0.93
C ALA A 90 -5.73 10.62 0.01
N PRO A 91 -4.39 10.60 0.14
CA PRO A 91 -3.51 11.28 -0.80
C PRO A 91 -3.63 10.76 -2.24
N GLU A 92 -3.87 9.47 -2.41
CA GLU A 92 -3.99 8.84 -3.72
C GLU A 92 -5.29 9.23 -4.43
N TYR A 93 -6.43 9.37 -3.73
CA TYR A 93 -7.63 9.94 -4.35
C TYR A 93 -7.68 11.47 -4.31
N GLY A 94 -6.72 12.12 -3.65
CA GLY A 94 -6.50 13.56 -3.71
C GLY A 94 -7.19 14.36 -2.63
N ALA A 95 -7.86 13.74 -1.67
CA ALA A 95 -8.47 14.43 -0.55
C ALA A 95 -7.43 14.80 0.53
N THR A 96 -7.70 15.83 1.31
CA THR A 96 -6.90 16.17 2.48
C THR A 96 -6.94 15.06 3.51
N CYS A 97 -8.13 14.50 3.78
CA CYS A 97 -8.33 13.27 4.51
C CYS A 97 -9.61 12.57 4.07
N GLY A 98 -9.66 11.25 4.31
CA GLY A 98 -10.88 10.47 4.24
C GLY A 98 -11.07 9.75 5.56
N PHE A 99 -12.25 9.81 6.15
CA PHE A 99 -12.49 9.29 7.49
C PHE A 99 -13.86 8.60 7.61
N PHE A 100 -13.98 7.81 8.65
CA PHE A 100 -15.17 7.02 8.97
C PHE A 100 -15.75 7.49 10.31
N PRO A 101 -17.07 7.37 10.52
CA PRO A 101 -17.68 7.70 11.80
C PRO A 101 -17.30 6.69 12.89
N ILE A 102 -17.54 7.06 14.15
CA ILE A 102 -17.47 6.13 15.27
C ILE A 102 -18.76 5.29 15.28
N ASP A 103 -18.61 3.97 15.35
CA ASP A 103 -19.71 3.02 15.45
C ASP A 103 -19.30 1.75 16.22
N GLU A 104 -20.14 0.73 16.19
CA GLU A 104 -19.90 -0.55 16.87
C GLU A 104 -18.60 -1.24 16.42
N GLU A 105 -18.19 -1.06 15.15
CA GLU A 105 -16.95 -1.63 14.64
C GLU A 105 -15.72 -0.97 15.27
N THR A 106 -15.82 0.33 15.55
CA THR A 106 -14.79 1.07 16.30
C THR A 106 -14.64 0.49 17.71
N LEU A 107 -15.74 0.22 18.42
CA LEU A 107 -15.70 -0.34 19.77
C LEU A 107 -15.09 -1.74 19.78
N LYS A 108 -15.51 -2.62 18.86
CA LYS A 108 -14.93 -3.96 18.69
C LYS A 108 -13.42 -3.91 18.51
N TYR A 109 -12.92 -2.99 17.69
CA TYR A 109 -11.49 -2.85 17.48
C TYR A 109 -10.76 -2.37 18.74
N LEU A 110 -11.33 -1.42 19.49
CA LEU A 110 -10.73 -0.95 20.73
C LEU A 110 -10.59 -2.08 21.75
N GLU A 111 -11.64 -2.88 21.94
CA GLU A 111 -11.59 -4.08 22.78
C GLU A 111 -10.54 -5.08 22.26
N PHE A 112 -10.59 -5.39 20.97
CA PHE A 112 -9.68 -6.35 20.34
C PHE A 112 -8.22 -5.91 20.41
N SER A 113 -7.94 -4.60 20.36
CA SER A 113 -6.58 -4.05 20.48
C SER A 113 -6.10 -3.85 21.93
N GLY A 114 -6.88 -4.35 22.92
CA GLY A 114 -6.48 -4.43 24.32
C GLY A 114 -6.86 -3.21 25.17
N ARG A 115 -7.84 -2.40 24.75
CA ARG A 115 -8.39 -1.34 25.61
C ARG A 115 -9.31 -1.96 26.66
N ASP A 116 -9.27 -1.43 27.88
CA ASP A 116 -10.14 -1.89 28.94
C ASP A 116 -11.60 -1.48 28.69
N LYS A 117 -12.52 -2.23 29.30
CA LYS A 117 -13.96 -2.06 29.10
C LYS A 117 -14.49 -0.69 29.54
N GLU A 118 -13.88 -0.07 30.56
CA GLU A 118 -14.27 1.23 31.03
C GLU A 118 -13.94 2.30 30.00
N THR A 119 -12.73 2.27 29.43
CA THR A 119 -12.32 3.15 28.33
C THR A 119 -13.25 3.01 27.13
N VAL A 120 -13.61 1.78 26.73
CA VAL A 120 -14.52 1.55 25.60
C VAL A 120 -15.92 2.11 25.87
N ALA A 121 -16.45 1.92 27.09
CA ALA A 121 -17.75 2.46 27.48
C ALA A 121 -17.76 4.01 27.52
N ILE A 122 -16.65 4.62 27.93
CA ILE A 122 -16.47 6.08 27.90
C ILE A 122 -16.48 6.58 26.46
N VAL A 123 -15.74 5.93 25.55
CA VAL A 123 -15.71 6.30 24.11
C VAL A 123 -17.11 6.23 23.51
N GLU A 124 -17.86 5.16 23.76
CA GLU A 124 -19.22 5.02 23.27
C GLU A 124 -20.13 6.14 23.75
N LYS A 125 -20.18 6.35 25.07
CA LYS A 125 -21.03 7.36 25.68
C LYS A 125 -20.66 8.77 25.21
N TYR A 126 -19.38 9.09 25.22
CA TYR A 126 -18.88 10.40 24.76
C TYR A 126 -19.22 10.66 23.30
N ALA A 127 -18.97 9.67 22.41
CA ALA A 127 -19.24 9.81 20.99
C ALA A 127 -20.74 10.05 20.71
N LYS A 128 -21.63 9.35 21.44
CA LYS A 128 -23.09 9.54 21.31
C LYS A 128 -23.53 10.90 21.82
N GLU A 129 -23.05 11.34 22.97
CA GLU A 129 -23.40 12.63 23.57
C GLU A 129 -22.87 13.84 22.77
N GLN A 130 -21.72 13.68 22.10
CA GLN A 130 -21.10 14.72 21.28
C GLN A 130 -21.56 14.71 19.81
N GLY A 131 -22.46 13.80 19.41
CA GLY A 131 -22.92 13.69 18.00
C GLY A 131 -21.83 13.20 17.03
N LEU A 132 -20.82 12.47 17.54
CA LEU A 132 -19.74 11.87 16.73
C LEU A 132 -20.05 10.43 16.30
N TRP A 133 -21.16 9.88 16.80
CA TRP A 133 -21.63 8.54 16.45
C TRP A 133 -22.20 8.52 15.04
N ALA A 134 -22.04 7.42 14.34
CA ALA A 134 -22.57 7.23 12.99
C ALA A 134 -24.06 7.63 12.90
N SER A 135 -24.39 8.46 11.94
CA SER A 135 -25.73 8.96 11.68
C SER A 135 -25.97 9.07 10.17
N ASP A 136 -27.19 8.85 9.75
CA ASP A 136 -27.61 9.06 8.36
C ASP A 136 -28.16 10.49 8.12
N GLU A 137 -28.25 11.32 9.16
CA GLU A 137 -28.81 12.67 9.14
C GLU A 137 -27.77 13.77 8.87
N ILE A 138 -26.67 13.44 8.17
CA ILE A 138 -25.57 14.37 7.91
C ILE A 138 -25.80 15.09 6.58
N GLU A 139 -25.67 16.41 6.59
CA GLU A 139 -25.60 17.23 5.38
C GLU A 139 -24.14 17.37 4.92
N PHE A 140 -23.89 17.02 3.66
CA PHE A 140 -22.59 17.16 3.01
C PHE A 140 -22.64 18.26 1.96
N THR A 141 -21.47 18.86 1.67
CA THR A 141 -21.37 19.83 0.57
C THR A 141 -21.75 19.20 -0.77
N ASP A 142 -21.37 17.93 -0.99
CA ASP A 142 -21.76 17.15 -2.16
C ASP A 142 -21.67 15.64 -1.81
N LYS A 143 -22.27 14.79 -2.62
CA LYS A 143 -22.38 13.35 -2.36
C LYS A 143 -21.98 12.51 -3.57
N ILE A 144 -21.54 11.30 -3.31
CA ILE A 144 -21.29 10.23 -4.28
C ILE A 144 -21.62 8.89 -3.63
N SER A 145 -22.10 7.91 -4.39
CA SER A 145 -22.51 6.60 -3.86
C SER A 145 -21.84 5.45 -4.61
N LEU A 146 -21.50 4.40 -3.87
CA LEU A 146 -20.98 3.13 -4.38
C LEU A 146 -21.81 1.96 -3.86
N ASP A 147 -22.42 1.23 -4.77
CA ASP A 147 -22.94 -0.12 -4.50
C ASP A 147 -21.75 -1.11 -4.46
N MET A 148 -21.35 -1.56 -3.27
CA MET A 148 -20.20 -2.45 -3.12
C MET A 148 -20.39 -3.81 -3.80
N SER A 149 -21.63 -4.21 -4.12
CA SER A 149 -21.87 -5.45 -4.88
C SER A 149 -21.40 -5.38 -6.34
N THR A 150 -21.06 -4.20 -6.82
CA THR A 150 -20.49 -3.97 -8.17
C THR A 150 -18.97 -4.01 -8.21
N VAL A 151 -18.31 -4.11 -7.06
CA VAL A 151 -16.85 -4.20 -6.99
C VAL A 151 -16.40 -5.55 -7.54
N VAL A 152 -15.39 -5.52 -8.39
CA VAL A 152 -14.82 -6.70 -9.04
C VAL A 152 -13.29 -6.71 -8.90
N PRO A 153 -12.64 -7.87 -9.01
CA PRO A 153 -11.18 -7.97 -8.96
C PRO A 153 -10.50 -7.00 -9.94
N THR A 154 -9.52 -6.27 -9.43
CA THR A 154 -9.02 -5.08 -10.09
C THR A 154 -7.53 -4.88 -9.78
N ILE A 155 -6.80 -4.28 -10.73
CA ILE A 155 -5.46 -3.74 -10.54
C ILE A 155 -5.45 -2.25 -10.93
N SER A 156 -4.41 -1.51 -10.60
CA SER A 156 -4.25 -0.13 -11.09
C SER A 156 -2.84 0.10 -11.62
N GLY A 157 -2.75 0.65 -12.81
CA GLY A 157 -1.50 0.96 -13.48
C GLY A 157 -1.68 1.26 -14.96
N PRO A 158 -0.57 1.53 -15.63
CA PRO A 158 0.83 1.30 -15.22
C PRO A 158 1.51 2.44 -14.44
N LYS A 159 0.89 3.61 -14.27
CA LYS A 159 1.57 4.83 -13.79
C LYS A 159 0.93 5.51 -12.59
N ARG A 160 -0.37 5.31 -12.35
CA ARG A 160 -1.11 6.04 -11.32
C ARG A 160 -2.10 5.13 -10.57
N PRO A 161 -2.38 5.42 -9.29
CA PRO A 161 -3.34 4.62 -8.50
C PRO A 161 -4.78 4.65 -9.04
N GLN A 162 -5.16 5.71 -9.75
CA GLN A 162 -6.49 5.85 -10.35
C GLN A 162 -6.63 5.19 -11.73
N ASP A 163 -5.54 4.69 -12.32
CA ASP A 163 -5.57 3.99 -13.62
C ASP A 163 -6.10 2.56 -13.42
N LYS A 164 -7.38 2.47 -13.03
CA LYS A 164 -8.06 1.23 -12.70
C LYS A 164 -8.25 0.36 -13.94
N VAL A 165 -7.89 -0.92 -13.83
CA VAL A 165 -8.04 -1.94 -14.86
C VAL A 165 -8.72 -3.16 -14.23
N LEU A 166 -9.77 -3.69 -14.86
CA LEU A 166 -10.39 -4.94 -14.42
C LEU A 166 -9.40 -6.09 -14.61
N LEU A 167 -9.39 -7.05 -13.68
CA LEU A 167 -8.48 -8.19 -13.77
C LEU A 167 -8.69 -8.99 -15.07
N THR A 168 -9.93 -9.08 -15.55
CA THR A 168 -10.30 -9.70 -16.84
C THR A 168 -9.67 -9.01 -18.05
N ASP A 169 -9.35 -7.74 -17.92
CA ASP A 169 -8.83 -6.92 -19.03
C ASP A 169 -7.32 -6.63 -18.87
N ALA A 170 -6.69 -7.10 -17.80
CA ALA A 170 -5.31 -6.77 -17.45
C ALA A 170 -4.32 -7.11 -18.56
N SER A 171 -4.40 -8.31 -19.13
CA SER A 171 -3.54 -8.75 -20.23
C SER A 171 -3.74 -7.92 -21.50
N SER A 172 -4.98 -7.68 -21.91
CA SER A 172 -5.30 -6.88 -23.10
C SER A 172 -4.94 -5.40 -22.92
N ASN A 173 -5.18 -4.85 -21.72
CA ASN A 173 -4.77 -3.50 -21.37
C ASN A 173 -3.25 -3.33 -21.40
N PHE A 174 -2.50 -4.30 -20.88
CA PHE A 174 -1.04 -4.26 -20.96
C PHE A 174 -0.54 -4.20 -22.41
N LYS A 175 -1.08 -5.01 -23.31
CA LYS A 175 -0.71 -4.99 -24.73
C LYS A 175 -0.93 -3.60 -25.36
N LYS A 176 -2.06 -2.98 -25.06
CA LYS A 176 -2.38 -1.62 -25.51
C LYS A 176 -1.37 -0.60 -24.96
N VAL A 177 -1.14 -0.60 -23.65
CA VAL A 177 -0.20 0.30 -22.98
C VAL A 177 1.23 0.12 -23.49
N PHE A 178 1.66 -1.12 -23.69
CA PHE A 178 2.98 -1.43 -24.25
C PHE A 178 3.14 -0.83 -25.65
N LYS A 179 2.16 -1.04 -26.53
CA LYS A 179 2.16 -0.46 -27.88
C LYS A 179 2.21 1.06 -27.86
N GLU A 180 1.39 1.72 -27.02
CA GLU A 180 1.35 3.16 -26.89
C GLU A 180 2.68 3.74 -26.32
N ALA A 181 3.32 3.02 -25.40
CA ALA A 181 4.56 3.48 -24.76
C ALA A 181 5.82 3.24 -25.62
N THR A 182 5.82 2.24 -26.49
CA THR A 182 7.01 1.81 -27.22
C THR A 182 6.92 1.96 -28.74
N ASP A 183 5.74 2.21 -29.28
CA ASP A 183 5.41 2.18 -30.69
C ASP A 183 5.79 0.84 -31.39
N LYS A 184 5.71 -0.26 -30.61
CA LYS A 184 6.04 -1.62 -31.09
C LYS A 184 4.84 -2.54 -30.95
N ASN A 185 4.79 -3.56 -31.82
CA ASN A 185 3.80 -4.63 -31.75
C ASN A 185 4.41 -5.92 -31.18
N ASP A 186 5.70 -6.14 -31.39
CA ASP A 186 6.41 -7.36 -31.00
C ASP A 186 7.27 -7.11 -29.76
N TYR A 187 7.29 -8.09 -28.87
CA TYR A 187 8.11 -8.05 -27.66
C TYR A 187 9.57 -8.38 -27.98
N LYS A 188 10.47 -7.58 -27.47
CA LYS A 188 11.88 -7.91 -27.41
C LYS A 188 12.15 -8.94 -26.33
N ILE A 189 13.12 -9.80 -26.57
CA ILE A 189 13.56 -10.86 -25.66
C ILE A 189 15.06 -10.68 -25.43
N SER A 190 15.51 -10.85 -24.21
CA SER A 190 16.92 -10.82 -23.83
C SER A 190 17.29 -12.03 -23.00
N LYS A 191 18.40 -12.67 -23.34
CA LYS A 191 18.99 -13.73 -22.51
C LYS A 191 19.60 -13.12 -21.25
N VAL A 192 19.39 -13.75 -20.12
CA VAL A 192 20.02 -13.31 -18.86
C VAL A 192 21.33 -14.09 -18.70
N LYS A 193 22.44 -13.35 -18.63
CA LYS A 193 23.77 -13.94 -18.51
C LYS A 193 23.89 -14.86 -17.28
N ASP A 194 24.58 -15.96 -17.45
CA ASP A 194 24.83 -16.97 -16.40
C ASP A 194 23.55 -17.64 -15.87
N THR A 195 22.50 -17.70 -16.68
CA THR A 195 21.22 -18.38 -16.36
C THR A 195 20.72 -19.18 -17.56
N ASP A 196 19.70 -20.00 -17.32
CA ASP A 196 19.01 -20.81 -18.35
C ASP A 196 17.67 -20.19 -18.82
N TYR A 197 17.40 -18.95 -18.42
CA TYR A 197 16.14 -18.26 -18.76
C TYR A 197 16.37 -16.95 -19.50
N GLU A 198 15.29 -16.49 -20.12
CA GLU A 198 15.17 -15.24 -20.85
C GLU A 198 14.14 -14.35 -20.19
N ILE A 199 14.29 -13.03 -20.33
CA ILE A 199 13.27 -12.03 -19.99
C ILE A 199 12.84 -11.29 -21.25
N LYS A 200 11.60 -10.79 -21.27
CA LYS A 200 11.05 -10.06 -22.41
C LYS A 200 10.30 -8.80 -21.97
N ASP A 201 9.93 -7.98 -22.92
CA ASP A 201 9.00 -6.87 -22.67
C ASP A 201 7.76 -7.38 -21.94
N GLY A 202 7.39 -6.77 -20.83
CA GLY A 202 6.29 -7.20 -19.98
C GLY A 202 6.65 -8.24 -18.92
N SER A 203 7.92 -8.69 -18.83
CA SER A 203 8.37 -9.53 -17.72
C SER A 203 8.23 -8.78 -16.39
N ILE A 204 7.61 -9.44 -15.41
CA ILE A 204 7.48 -8.94 -14.04
C ILE A 204 8.79 -9.24 -13.33
N LEU A 205 9.56 -8.21 -13.00
CA LEU A 205 10.87 -8.34 -12.37
C LEU A 205 10.83 -8.02 -10.88
N ILE A 206 9.78 -7.37 -10.40
CA ILE A 206 9.53 -7.11 -8.98
C ILE A 206 8.08 -7.47 -8.66
N ALA A 207 7.89 -8.32 -7.66
CA ALA A 207 6.60 -8.61 -7.07
C ALA A 207 6.70 -8.43 -5.55
N ALA A 208 6.05 -7.39 -5.00
CA ALA A 208 6.25 -7.00 -3.62
C ALA A 208 4.94 -6.89 -2.84
N ILE A 209 4.83 -7.65 -1.76
CA ILE A 209 3.82 -7.43 -0.72
C ILE A 209 4.40 -6.37 0.21
N THR A 210 3.91 -5.13 0.09
CA THR A 210 4.53 -3.95 0.73
C THR A 210 3.47 -2.92 1.11
N SER A 211 3.88 -1.93 1.89
CA SER A 211 3.05 -0.80 2.33
C SER A 211 2.21 -1.07 3.57
N CYS A 212 2.01 -0.01 4.33
CA CYS A 212 1.18 0.00 5.54
C CYS A 212 -0.31 -0.14 5.25
N THR A 213 -0.79 0.17 4.04
CA THR A 213 -2.21 0.15 3.71
C THR A 213 -2.77 -1.25 3.61
N ASN A 214 -2.32 -2.02 2.61
CA ASN A 214 -2.83 -3.36 2.36
C ASN A 214 -2.30 -4.39 3.38
N THR A 215 -1.03 -4.26 3.79
CA THR A 215 -0.41 -5.24 4.68
C THR A 215 -0.86 -5.14 6.14
N SER A 216 -1.53 -4.06 6.53
CA SER A 216 -2.17 -3.96 7.85
C SER A 216 -3.56 -4.60 7.90
N ASN A 217 -4.12 -4.99 6.76
CA ASN A 217 -5.38 -5.70 6.68
C ASN A 217 -5.13 -7.21 6.76
N PRO A 218 -5.54 -7.90 7.85
CA PRO A 218 -5.23 -9.31 8.03
C PRO A 218 -5.94 -10.21 7.02
N ASN A 219 -7.10 -9.82 6.50
CA ASN A 219 -7.82 -10.64 5.51
C ASN A 219 -6.98 -10.83 4.23
N VAL A 220 -6.40 -9.77 3.71
CA VAL A 220 -5.63 -9.87 2.45
C VAL A 220 -4.27 -10.52 2.66
N LEU A 221 -3.66 -10.40 3.84
CA LEU A 221 -2.38 -11.06 4.14
C LEU A 221 -2.56 -12.56 4.38
N ILE A 222 -3.57 -12.96 5.12
CA ILE A 222 -3.94 -14.38 5.25
C ILE A 222 -4.34 -14.94 3.88
N GLY A 223 -5.09 -14.17 3.08
CA GLY A 223 -5.42 -14.55 1.71
C GLY A 223 -4.18 -14.81 0.85
N ALA A 224 -3.17 -13.94 0.92
CA ALA A 224 -1.90 -14.13 0.22
C ALA A 224 -1.14 -15.38 0.70
N GLY A 225 -1.08 -15.59 2.02
CA GLY A 225 -0.47 -16.78 2.61
C GLY A 225 -1.17 -18.09 2.23
N LEU A 226 -2.50 -18.10 2.23
CA LEU A 226 -3.29 -19.27 1.80
C LEU A 226 -3.12 -19.56 0.31
N LEU A 227 -3.07 -18.52 -0.54
CA LEU A 227 -2.79 -18.68 -1.95
C LEU A 227 -1.38 -19.25 -2.16
N ALA A 228 -0.38 -18.73 -1.46
CA ALA A 228 0.99 -19.26 -1.48
C ALA A 228 1.03 -20.73 -1.06
N LYS A 229 0.33 -21.09 0.01
CA LYS A 229 0.21 -22.48 0.49
C LYS A 229 -0.34 -23.38 -0.60
N LYS A 230 -1.51 -23.06 -1.16
CA LYS A 230 -2.14 -23.86 -2.23
C LYS A 230 -1.24 -23.98 -3.46
N ALA A 231 -0.56 -22.89 -3.85
CA ALA A 231 0.35 -22.90 -4.98
C ALA A 231 1.54 -23.86 -4.76
N VAL A 232 2.20 -23.77 -3.61
CA VAL A 232 3.32 -24.65 -3.23
C VAL A 232 2.89 -26.12 -3.13
N GLU A 233 1.76 -26.40 -2.50
CA GLU A 233 1.21 -27.76 -2.37
C GLU A 233 0.92 -28.40 -3.74
N LEU A 234 0.54 -27.59 -4.74
CA LEU A 234 0.34 -28.01 -6.13
C LEU A 234 1.64 -28.02 -6.95
N GLY A 235 2.77 -27.65 -6.36
CA GLY A 235 4.08 -27.70 -7.02
C GLY A 235 4.42 -26.48 -7.87
N LEU A 236 3.67 -25.38 -7.74
CA LEU A 236 3.96 -24.13 -8.44
C LEU A 236 5.13 -23.38 -7.78
N ASN A 237 5.92 -22.69 -8.58
CA ASN A 237 7.02 -21.86 -8.13
C ASN A 237 6.96 -20.47 -8.81
N VAL A 238 7.50 -19.47 -8.14
CA VAL A 238 7.73 -18.16 -8.73
C VAL A 238 8.76 -18.25 -9.84
N LYS A 239 8.59 -17.44 -10.89
CA LYS A 239 9.56 -17.42 -12.00
C LYS A 239 10.91 -16.88 -11.52
N PRO A 240 12.04 -17.47 -11.96
CA PRO A 240 13.37 -17.21 -11.42
C PRO A 240 13.86 -15.76 -11.60
N TRP A 241 13.29 -15.03 -12.52
CA TRP A 241 13.63 -13.62 -12.75
C TRP A 241 12.83 -12.64 -11.87
N VAL A 242 11.84 -13.12 -11.11
CA VAL A 242 10.98 -12.26 -10.28
C VAL A 242 11.60 -12.07 -8.90
N LYS A 243 11.98 -10.86 -8.57
CA LYS A 243 12.39 -10.49 -7.22
C LYS A 243 11.14 -10.30 -6.35
N THR A 244 10.94 -11.19 -5.39
CA THR A 244 9.84 -11.15 -4.44
C THR A 244 10.28 -10.55 -3.11
N SER A 245 9.35 -9.96 -2.34
CA SER A 245 9.59 -9.46 -0.98
C SER A 245 8.31 -9.29 -0.20
N LEU A 246 8.43 -9.39 1.14
CA LEU A 246 7.38 -9.11 2.10
C LEU A 246 7.84 -8.02 3.07
N ALA A 247 7.10 -6.90 3.12
CA ALA A 247 7.34 -5.81 4.05
C ALA A 247 6.01 -5.36 4.68
N PRO A 248 5.55 -6.02 5.75
CA PRO A 248 4.28 -5.72 6.38
C PRO A 248 4.31 -4.40 7.16
N GLY A 249 3.12 -3.83 7.40
CA GLY A 249 2.98 -2.56 8.12
C GLY A 249 3.19 -2.67 9.64
N SER A 250 3.19 -3.89 10.20
CA SER A 250 3.27 -4.13 11.64
C SER A 250 3.92 -5.48 11.93
N GLN A 251 4.62 -5.58 13.07
CA GLN A 251 5.16 -6.84 13.57
C GLN A 251 4.06 -7.86 13.95
N VAL A 252 2.85 -7.41 14.28
CA VAL A 252 1.69 -8.28 14.52
C VAL A 252 1.37 -9.14 13.29
N VAL A 253 1.64 -8.62 12.08
CA VAL A 253 1.46 -9.38 10.82
C VAL A 253 2.36 -10.62 10.81
N THR A 254 3.62 -10.46 11.18
CA THR A 254 4.54 -11.60 11.29
C THR A 254 4.04 -12.63 12.29
N ASP A 255 3.59 -12.17 13.48
CA ASP A 255 3.11 -13.06 14.54
C ASP A 255 1.92 -13.91 14.09
N TYR A 256 0.92 -13.32 13.42
CA TYR A 256 -0.23 -14.11 12.98
C TYR A 256 0.05 -14.98 11.75
N LEU A 257 0.94 -14.57 10.84
CA LEU A 257 1.36 -15.42 9.72
C LEU A 257 2.16 -16.64 10.22
N GLU A 258 3.05 -16.46 11.19
CA GLU A 258 3.79 -17.54 11.84
C GLU A 258 2.84 -18.50 12.57
N LYS A 259 1.90 -17.97 13.36
CA LYS A 259 0.92 -18.79 14.07
C LYS A 259 0.00 -19.56 13.14
N ALA A 260 -0.32 -19.00 11.97
CA ALA A 260 -1.06 -19.69 10.91
C ALA A 260 -0.20 -20.68 10.12
N GLY A 261 1.13 -20.68 10.28
CA GLY A 261 2.08 -21.48 9.49
C GLY A 261 2.15 -21.08 8.03
N LEU A 262 1.76 -19.84 7.70
CA LEU A 262 1.69 -19.34 6.32
C LEU A 262 2.97 -18.65 5.86
N ASN A 263 3.79 -18.16 6.79
CA ASN A 263 5.09 -17.55 6.50
C ASN A 263 6.00 -18.52 5.74
N THR A 264 6.02 -19.80 6.10
CA THR A 264 6.87 -20.82 5.44
C THR A 264 6.53 -20.99 3.96
N TYR A 265 5.29 -20.88 3.56
CA TYR A 265 4.87 -20.94 2.15
C TYR A 265 5.19 -19.67 1.38
N LEU A 266 5.06 -18.51 2.03
CA LEU A 266 5.50 -17.24 1.46
C LEU A 266 7.01 -17.23 1.25
N ASP A 267 7.80 -17.71 2.23
CA ASP A 267 9.25 -17.83 2.14
C ASP A 267 9.68 -18.79 1.02
N GLN A 268 9.00 -19.93 0.84
CA GLN A 268 9.24 -20.87 -0.27
C GLN A 268 9.04 -20.22 -1.65
N LEU A 269 8.12 -19.27 -1.76
CA LEU A 269 7.92 -18.47 -2.96
C LEU A 269 8.81 -17.23 -3.01
N GLY A 270 9.77 -17.09 -2.08
CA GLY A 270 10.72 -15.99 -2.01
C GLY A 270 10.18 -14.70 -1.43
N PHE A 271 8.92 -14.66 -0.94
CA PHE A 271 8.36 -13.52 -0.22
C PHE A 271 8.88 -13.44 1.21
N ASN A 272 10.22 -13.32 1.34
CA ASN A 272 10.89 -13.21 2.63
C ASN A 272 10.63 -11.84 3.26
N LEU A 273 10.58 -11.80 4.59
CA LEU A 273 10.50 -10.57 5.37
C LEU A 273 11.78 -9.75 5.18
N VAL A 274 11.66 -8.56 4.59
CA VAL A 274 12.79 -7.65 4.32
C VAL A 274 12.76 -6.38 5.19
N GLY A 275 11.68 -6.11 5.88
CA GLY A 275 11.50 -4.96 6.75
C GLY A 275 10.03 -4.73 7.07
N TYR A 276 9.74 -3.61 7.73
CA TYR A 276 8.37 -3.20 8.07
C TYR A 276 8.07 -1.81 7.50
N GLY A 277 6.83 -1.62 7.04
CA GLY A 277 6.34 -0.34 6.53
C GLY A 277 6.58 -0.14 5.04
N CYS A 278 6.81 1.12 4.65
CA CYS A 278 6.99 1.49 3.24
C CYS A 278 8.40 1.14 2.76
N THR A 279 8.54 0.05 2.02
CA THR A 279 9.80 -0.38 1.39
C THR A 279 9.73 -0.22 -0.12
N THR A 280 9.25 -1.22 -0.86
CA THR A 280 9.18 -1.17 -2.33
C THR A 280 8.36 0.01 -2.84
N CYS A 281 7.26 0.37 -2.17
CA CYS A 281 6.41 1.50 -2.55
C CYS A 281 7.14 2.86 -2.61
N ILE A 282 8.32 2.99 -1.98
CA ILE A 282 9.17 4.19 -1.99
C ILE A 282 10.54 3.94 -2.63
N GLY A 283 10.71 2.83 -3.33
CA GLY A 283 11.96 2.51 -4.04
C GLY A 283 13.04 1.85 -3.18
N ASN A 284 12.71 1.33 -2.00
CA ASN A 284 13.65 0.68 -1.08
C ASN A 284 13.67 -0.85 -1.20
N SER A 285 13.31 -1.41 -2.34
CA SER A 285 13.41 -2.87 -2.57
C SER A 285 14.83 -3.37 -2.83
N GLY A 286 15.81 -2.47 -2.82
CA GLY A 286 17.18 -2.78 -3.21
C GLY A 286 17.34 -2.97 -4.74
N PRO A 287 18.57 -3.11 -5.23
CA PRO A 287 18.84 -3.25 -6.67
C PRO A 287 18.30 -4.58 -7.21
N LEU A 288 17.99 -4.60 -8.50
CA LEU A 288 17.85 -5.86 -9.25
C LEU A 288 19.24 -6.49 -9.39
N ALA A 289 19.29 -7.81 -9.66
CA ALA A 289 20.54 -8.49 -9.98
C ALA A 289 21.19 -7.87 -11.22
N GLU A 290 22.52 -7.73 -11.22
CA GLU A 290 23.25 -7.03 -12.30
C GLU A 290 22.97 -7.64 -13.68
N ASN A 291 22.99 -8.98 -13.80
CA ASN A 291 22.67 -9.67 -15.03
C ASN A 291 21.24 -9.41 -15.56
N ILE A 292 20.28 -9.18 -14.66
CA ILE A 292 18.90 -8.74 -15.02
C ILE A 292 18.95 -7.30 -15.54
N VAL A 293 19.68 -6.41 -14.86
CA VAL A 293 19.84 -5.01 -15.28
C VAL A 293 20.50 -4.94 -16.65
N ASP A 294 21.57 -5.70 -16.88
CA ASP A 294 22.26 -5.78 -18.16
C ASP A 294 21.32 -6.22 -19.29
N ALA A 295 20.52 -7.28 -19.04
CA ALA A 295 19.54 -7.79 -20.01
C ALA A 295 18.45 -6.75 -20.34
N ILE A 296 17.97 -5.99 -19.33
CA ILE A 296 17.03 -4.88 -19.55
C ILE A 296 17.65 -3.80 -20.42
N GLN A 297 18.88 -3.38 -20.12
CA GLN A 297 19.56 -2.28 -20.80
C GLN A 297 19.93 -2.65 -22.23
N GLN A 298 20.43 -3.87 -22.45
CA GLN A 298 20.87 -4.35 -23.76
C GLN A 298 19.78 -4.25 -24.82
N GLU A 299 18.55 -4.62 -24.48
CA GLU A 299 17.42 -4.60 -25.39
C GLU A 299 16.45 -3.43 -25.14
N ASN A 300 16.72 -2.61 -24.12
CA ASN A 300 15.81 -1.54 -23.65
C ASN A 300 14.40 -2.10 -23.39
N LEU A 301 14.33 -3.14 -22.55
CA LEU A 301 13.08 -3.84 -22.26
C LEU A 301 12.09 -2.97 -21.49
N TYR A 302 10.81 -3.19 -21.75
CA TYR A 302 9.68 -2.62 -21.02
C TYR A 302 9.34 -3.50 -19.81
N ALA A 303 10.17 -3.42 -18.77
CA ALA A 303 10.06 -4.22 -17.55
C ALA A 303 8.92 -3.73 -16.65
N VAL A 304 8.35 -4.67 -15.88
CA VAL A 304 7.15 -4.46 -15.06
C VAL A 304 7.39 -4.78 -13.59
N SER A 305 6.70 -4.05 -12.70
CA SER A 305 6.52 -4.43 -11.30
C SER A 305 5.05 -4.58 -10.94
N VAL A 306 4.76 -5.49 -9.99
CA VAL A 306 3.44 -5.63 -9.37
C VAL A 306 3.62 -5.55 -7.85
N LEU A 307 2.90 -4.65 -7.19
CA LEU A 307 3.07 -4.42 -5.76
C LEU A 307 1.75 -4.09 -5.07
N SER A 308 1.64 -4.45 -3.81
CA SER A 308 0.48 -4.09 -2.98
C SER A 308 0.62 -2.69 -2.33
N GLY A 309 1.37 -1.80 -2.97
CA GLY A 309 1.60 -0.44 -2.50
C GLY A 309 0.46 0.52 -2.81
N ASN A 310 0.65 1.79 -2.44
CA ASN A 310 -0.31 2.86 -2.71
C ASN A 310 0.02 3.63 -3.99
N ARG A 311 1.31 3.69 -4.36
CA ARG A 311 1.82 4.53 -5.45
C ARG A 311 2.68 3.73 -6.40
N ASN A 312 2.50 4.00 -7.70
CA ASN A 312 3.15 3.26 -8.79
C ASN A 312 3.71 4.19 -9.87
N PHE A 313 4.18 5.37 -9.48
CA PHE A 313 4.76 6.32 -10.44
C PHE A 313 6.02 5.75 -11.08
N GLU A 314 6.21 6.03 -12.37
CA GLU A 314 7.42 5.68 -13.09
C GLU A 314 8.69 6.24 -12.40
N GLY A 315 9.74 5.44 -12.33
CA GLY A 315 10.99 5.78 -11.64
C GLY A 315 10.95 5.71 -10.11
N ARG A 316 9.75 5.61 -9.51
CA ARG A 316 9.61 5.56 -8.04
C ARG A 316 9.99 4.21 -7.44
N ILE A 317 9.62 3.12 -8.09
CA ILE A 317 9.82 1.76 -7.57
C ILE A 317 11.23 1.27 -7.86
N SER A 318 11.67 1.47 -9.10
CA SER A 318 13.02 1.14 -9.57
C SER A 318 13.31 1.95 -10.83
N PRO A 319 14.56 2.41 -11.04
CA PRO A 319 14.92 3.15 -12.26
C PRO A 319 14.86 2.29 -13.53
N HIS A 320 14.86 0.96 -13.39
CA HIS A 320 14.82 0.00 -14.50
C HIS A 320 13.42 -0.47 -14.87
N ILE A 321 12.41 -0.10 -14.09
CA ILE A 321 11.01 -0.53 -14.30
C ILE A 321 10.19 0.60 -14.90
N LYS A 322 9.54 0.32 -16.03
CA LYS A 322 8.76 1.31 -16.79
C LYS A 322 7.26 1.27 -16.49
N ALA A 323 6.73 0.09 -16.15
CA ALA A 323 5.32 -0.07 -15.81
C ALA A 323 5.16 -0.66 -14.41
N ASN A 324 4.34 -0.01 -13.59
CA ASN A 324 4.14 -0.43 -12.20
C ASN A 324 2.64 -0.62 -11.96
N TYR A 325 2.25 -1.79 -11.46
CA TYR A 325 0.85 -2.11 -11.19
C TYR A 325 0.61 -2.31 -9.69
N LEU A 326 -0.43 -1.68 -9.18
CA LEU A 326 -0.96 -1.92 -7.84
C LEU A 326 -1.95 -3.07 -7.88
N ALA A 327 -1.82 -3.99 -6.95
CA ALA A 327 -2.68 -5.17 -6.83
C ALA A 327 -2.84 -5.58 -5.37
N SER A 328 -3.85 -6.38 -5.06
CA SER A 328 -3.97 -6.99 -3.74
C SER A 328 -2.81 -7.93 -3.44
N PRO A 329 -2.44 -8.14 -2.16
CA PRO A 329 -1.41 -9.10 -1.78
C PRO A 329 -1.58 -10.50 -2.39
N PRO A 330 -2.78 -11.10 -2.45
CA PRO A 330 -2.97 -12.37 -3.16
C PRO A 330 -2.66 -12.28 -4.66
N LEU A 331 -3.07 -11.19 -5.33
CA LEU A 331 -2.77 -10.98 -6.75
C LEU A 331 -1.27 -10.73 -7.00
N VAL A 332 -0.55 -10.11 -6.06
CA VAL A 332 0.92 -9.99 -6.16
C VAL A 332 1.58 -11.36 -6.20
N VAL A 333 1.14 -12.30 -5.35
CA VAL A 333 1.63 -13.68 -5.38
C VAL A 333 1.29 -14.35 -6.72
N ALA A 334 0.04 -14.21 -7.19
CA ALA A 334 -0.39 -14.78 -8.47
C ALA A 334 0.44 -14.24 -9.65
N TYR A 335 0.71 -12.94 -9.72
CA TYR A 335 1.55 -12.35 -10.76
C TYR A 335 3.03 -12.76 -10.66
N ALA A 336 3.54 -13.02 -9.47
CA ALA A 336 4.88 -13.59 -9.31
C ALA A 336 4.98 -15.02 -9.88
N LEU A 337 3.94 -15.82 -9.69
CA LEU A 337 3.84 -17.16 -10.31
C LEU A 337 3.73 -17.07 -11.83
N ALA A 338 2.97 -16.12 -12.36
CA ALA A 338 2.82 -15.85 -13.79
C ALA A 338 4.13 -15.35 -14.43
N GLY A 339 4.82 -14.40 -13.77
CA GLY A 339 6.10 -13.84 -14.21
C GLY A 339 6.02 -12.87 -15.40
N HIS A 340 4.84 -12.63 -15.94
CA HIS A 340 4.64 -11.77 -17.11
C HIS A 340 3.27 -11.11 -17.10
N MET A 341 3.18 -9.85 -17.50
CA MET A 341 1.95 -9.07 -17.45
C MET A 341 0.93 -9.42 -18.53
N GLU A 342 1.37 -10.07 -19.62
CA GLU A 342 0.50 -10.58 -20.66
C GLU A 342 -0.29 -11.85 -20.24
N PHE A 343 0.14 -12.50 -19.16
CA PHE A 343 -0.54 -13.68 -18.63
C PHE A 343 -1.96 -13.32 -18.19
N ASP A 344 -2.98 -13.98 -18.75
CA ASP A 344 -4.36 -13.81 -18.34
C ASP A 344 -4.63 -14.67 -17.10
N LEU A 345 -4.61 -14.03 -15.91
CA LEU A 345 -4.80 -14.72 -14.63
C LEU A 345 -6.10 -15.52 -14.57
N ILE A 346 -7.10 -15.19 -15.38
CA ILE A 346 -8.41 -15.87 -15.36
C ILE A 346 -8.40 -17.11 -16.27
N LYS A 347 -7.69 -17.05 -17.40
CA LYS A 347 -7.78 -18.08 -18.45
C LYS A 347 -6.56 -18.97 -18.55
N ASP A 348 -5.36 -18.43 -18.24
CA ASP A 348 -4.12 -19.16 -18.46
C ASP A 348 -3.80 -20.08 -17.28
N SER A 349 -3.19 -21.22 -17.57
CA SER A 349 -2.70 -22.16 -16.56
C SER A 349 -1.32 -21.74 -16.07
N PHE A 350 -1.12 -21.74 -14.74
CA PHE A 350 0.20 -21.55 -14.12
C PHE A 350 1.18 -22.70 -14.37
N GLY A 351 0.69 -23.81 -14.87
CA GLY A 351 1.43 -25.05 -15.08
C GLY A 351 0.64 -26.27 -14.63
N LYS A 352 1.31 -27.40 -14.50
CA LYS A 352 0.70 -28.66 -14.12
C LYS A 352 1.05 -29.01 -12.66
N ASP A 353 0.07 -29.58 -11.97
CA ASP A 353 0.28 -30.17 -10.64
C ASP A 353 1.07 -31.49 -10.73
N LYS A 354 1.33 -32.09 -9.57
CA LYS A 354 2.04 -33.38 -9.45
C LYS A 354 1.35 -34.55 -10.18
N ASN A 355 0.07 -34.37 -10.54
CA ASN A 355 -0.74 -35.38 -11.25
C ASN A 355 -0.87 -35.03 -12.75
N GLY A 356 -0.22 -33.99 -13.22
CA GLY A 356 -0.28 -33.54 -14.62
C GLY A 356 -1.52 -32.72 -14.97
N LYS A 357 -2.35 -32.30 -14.01
CA LYS A 357 -3.52 -31.46 -14.22
C LYS A 357 -3.12 -30.00 -14.24
N ASP A 358 -3.70 -29.24 -15.19
CA ASP A 358 -3.49 -27.80 -15.27
C ASP A 358 -4.07 -27.07 -14.04
N VAL A 359 -3.29 -26.12 -13.49
CA VAL A 359 -3.64 -25.31 -12.32
C VAL A 359 -3.96 -23.89 -12.75
N PHE A 360 -5.14 -23.41 -12.38
CA PHE A 360 -5.64 -22.08 -12.68
C PHE A 360 -5.77 -21.23 -11.39
N LEU A 361 -5.97 -19.94 -11.52
CA LEU A 361 -6.15 -19.04 -10.38
C LEU A 361 -7.26 -19.52 -9.43
N LYS A 362 -8.37 -19.97 -9.95
CA LYS A 362 -9.52 -20.49 -9.16
C LYS A 362 -9.16 -21.69 -8.26
N ASP A 363 -8.14 -22.48 -8.63
CA ASP A 363 -7.73 -23.67 -7.88
C ASP A 363 -6.86 -23.28 -6.66
N ILE A 364 -6.23 -22.10 -6.69
CA ILE A 364 -5.36 -21.59 -5.63
C ILE A 364 -5.95 -20.40 -4.87
N TRP A 365 -7.03 -19.76 -5.36
CA TRP A 365 -7.68 -18.64 -4.69
C TRP A 365 -8.40 -19.11 -3.42
N PRO A 366 -8.12 -18.49 -2.25
CA PRO A 366 -8.80 -18.88 -1.02
C PRO A 366 -10.24 -18.34 -0.97
N SER A 367 -11.16 -19.10 -0.39
CA SER A 367 -12.50 -18.62 -0.08
C SER A 367 -12.50 -17.67 1.13
N ASN A 368 -13.50 -16.81 1.25
CA ASN A 368 -13.66 -15.94 2.41
C ASN A 368 -13.75 -16.75 3.71
N LYS A 369 -14.38 -17.93 3.67
CA LYS A 369 -14.47 -18.82 4.83
C LYS A 369 -13.09 -19.34 5.26
N GLU A 370 -12.24 -19.76 4.34
CA GLU A 370 -10.88 -20.20 4.68
C GLU A 370 -10.08 -19.06 5.34
N ILE A 371 -10.24 -17.84 4.85
CA ILE A 371 -9.60 -16.65 5.43
C ILE A 371 -10.12 -16.40 6.86
N GLU A 372 -11.44 -16.37 7.06
CA GLU A 372 -12.05 -16.16 8.37
C GLU A 372 -11.64 -17.23 9.38
N ASP A 373 -11.71 -18.51 8.99
CA ASP A 373 -11.37 -19.63 9.87
C ASP A 373 -9.88 -19.57 10.26
N THR A 374 -9.00 -19.20 9.34
CA THR A 374 -7.58 -19.02 9.64
C THR A 374 -7.34 -17.83 10.57
N LEU A 375 -8.03 -16.73 10.37
CA LEU A 375 -7.92 -15.54 11.24
C LEU A 375 -8.36 -15.84 12.68
N LYS A 376 -9.47 -16.56 12.87
CA LYS A 376 -9.99 -16.92 14.20
C LYS A 376 -8.98 -17.68 15.05
N ILE A 377 -8.13 -18.50 14.44
CA ILE A 377 -7.13 -19.31 15.15
C ILE A 377 -5.78 -18.64 15.26
N SER A 378 -5.45 -17.71 14.37
CA SER A 378 -4.13 -17.12 14.27
C SER A 378 -4.00 -15.72 14.87
N LEU A 379 -5.04 -14.90 14.83
CA LEU A 379 -5.00 -13.52 15.29
C LEU A 379 -5.72 -13.37 16.64
N ASN A 380 -5.07 -12.72 17.62
CA ASN A 380 -5.66 -12.45 18.94
C ASN A 380 -5.15 -11.12 19.54
N ALA A 381 -5.84 -10.64 20.58
CA ALA A 381 -5.54 -9.40 21.28
C ALA A 381 -4.13 -9.38 21.92
N ASP A 382 -3.68 -10.51 22.45
CA ASP A 382 -2.37 -10.61 23.13
C ASP A 382 -1.20 -10.23 22.22
N MET A 383 -1.33 -10.46 20.93
CA MET A 383 -0.30 -10.05 19.96
C MET A 383 -0.12 -8.53 19.93
N PHE A 384 -1.21 -7.79 19.98
CA PHE A 384 -1.18 -6.33 20.03
C PHE A 384 -0.59 -5.86 21.36
N VAL A 385 -1.08 -6.36 22.47
CA VAL A 385 -0.56 -6.01 23.80
C VAL A 385 0.93 -6.29 23.89
N LYS A 386 1.39 -7.47 23.47
CA LYS A 386 2.82 -7.85 23.48
C LYS A 386 3.67 -6.93 22.62
N ARG A 387 3.23 -6.59 21.41
CA ARG A 387 4.03 -5.77 20.48
C ARG A 387 4.03 -4.28 20.82
N TYR A 388 2.99 -3.79 21.48
CA TYR A 388 2.85 -2.36 21.80
C TYR A 388 3.10 -2.00 23.24
N SER A 389 3.30 -2.96 24.16
CA SER A 389 3.60 -2.69 25.57
C SER A 389 4.94 -1.98 25.79
N ASN A 390 5.86 -2.08 24.85
CA ASN A 390 7.24 -1.64 24.99
C ASN A 390 7.79 -0.91 23.76
N VAL A 391 6.94 -0.08 23.10
CA VAL A 391 7.31 0.62 21.86
C VAL A 391 8.41 1.66 22.06
N SER A 392 8.53 2.25 23.26
CA SER A 392 9.50 3.31 23.54
C SER A 392 10.93 2.81 23.75
N GLU A 393 11.13 1.53 24.05
CA GLU A 393 12.47 0.97 24.24
C GLU A 393 13.17 0.65 22.92
N GLY A 394 12.41 0.25 21.90
CA GLY A 394 12.95 -0.17 20.61
C GLY A 394 13.76 -1.47 20.69
N PRO A 395 14.31 -1.93 19.56
CA PRO A 395 15.17 -3.11 19.50
C PRO A 395 16.56 -2.81 20.12
N LYS A 396 17.30 -3.89 20.44
CA LYS A 396 18.63 -3.78 21.03
C LYS A 396 19.59 -2.88 20.26
N GLN A 397 19.55 -2.94 18.94
CA GLN A 397 20.35 -2.09 18.06
C GLN A 397 20.04 -0.60 18.24
N TRP A 398 18.76 -0.24 18.50
CA TRP A 398 18.35 1.12 18.80
C TRP A 398 18.87 1.57 20.17
N GLN A 399 18.80 0.70 21.18
CA GLN A 399 19.26 0.99 22.55
C GLN A 399 20.78 1.15 22.62
N GLU A 400 21.53 0.49 21.74
CA GLU A 400 22.99 0.55 21.68
C GLU A 400 23.53 1.82 20.98
N ILE A 401 22.67 2.62 20.34
CA ILE A 401 23.08 3.88 19.70
C ILE A 401 23.54 4.85 20.79
N LYS A 402 24.82 5.20 20.75
CA LYS A 402 25.39 6.19 21.63
C LYS A 402 25.10 7.58 21.10
N THR A 403 24.39 8.38 21.89
CA THR A 403 24.09 9.78 21.57
C THR A 403 24.60 10.67 22.69
N GLU A 404 25.23 11.79 22.32
CA GLU A 404 25.56 12.83 23.30
C GLU A 404 24.32 13.68 23.57
N LYS A 405 24.07 13.97 24.86
CA LYS A 405 23.00 14.92 25.22
C LYS A 405 23.45 16.33 24.89
N SER A 406 22.86 16.92 23.91
CA SER A 406 23.10 18.32 23.50
C SER A 406 21.79 19.03 23.25
N SER A 407 21.76 20.34 23.43
CA SER A 407 20.61 21.18 23.09
C SER A 407 20.55 21.50 21.58
N ILE A 408 21.64 21.24 20.86
CA ILE A 408 21.75 21.43 19.41
C ILE A 408 22.36 20.18 18.80
N TYR A 409 22.06 19.94 17.53
CA TYR A 409 22.65 18.83 16.78
C TYR A 409 24.13 19.13 16.43
N ASN A 410 25.02 18.20 16.76
CA ASN A 410 26.43 18.29 16.40
C ASN A 410 26.61 17.78 14.97
N TRP A 411 26.79 18.71 14.03
CA TRP A 411 26.98 18.37 12.62
C TRP A 411 28.37 17.76 12.39
N ASP A 412 28.43 16.63 11.69
CA ASP A 412 29.66 16.04 11.20
C ASP A 412 29.97 16.61 9.80
N GLU A 413 31.01 17.43 9.71
CA GLU A 413 31.41 18.06 8.43
C GLU A 413 31.88 17.04 7.38
N ASN A 414 32.32 15.85 7.81
CA ASN A 414 32.75 14.78 6.91
C ASN A 414 31.58 13.90 6.43
N SER A 415 30.41 14.04 7.02
CA SER A 415 29.23 13.26 6.60
C SER A 415 28.85 13.61 5.16
N THR A 416 28.64 12.58 4.35
CA THR A 416 28.13 12.73 2.98
C THR A 416 26.61 12.58 2.91
N TYR A 417 25.96 12.16 4.01
CA TYR A 417 24.53 11.87 4.06
C TYR A 417 23.73 12.93 4.84
N VAL A 418 24.20 13.32 6.03
CA VAL A 418 23.55 14.35 6.86
C VAL A 418 24.51 15.54 7.00
N LYS A 419 24.25 16.60 6.26
CA LYS A 419 25.07 17.83 6.27
C LYS A 419 24.25 19.02 6.75
N LYS A 420 24.94 19.97 7.41
CA LYS A 420 24.35 21.26 7.75
C LYS A 420 23.88 21.96 6.46
N PRO A 421 22.58 22.31 6.36
CA PRO A 421 22.07 22.99 5.18
C PRO A 421 22.73 24.36 4.99
N PRO A 422 23.17 24.72 3.76
CA PRO A 422 23.86 25.98 3.52
C PRO A 422 22.99 27.24 3.72
N PHE A 423 21.66 27.09 3.67
CA PHE A 423 20.74 28.19 3.93
C PHE A 423 20.63 28.59 5.40
N PHE A 424 21.21 27.81 6.33
CA PHE A 424 21.39 28.22 7.73
C PHE A 424 22.68 28.97 8.01
N GLU A 425 23.56 29.12 7.01
CA GLU A 425 24.75 29.94 7.14
C GLU A 425 24.34 31.42 7.21
N ASN A 426 24.88 32.12 8.17
CA ASN A 426 24.59 33.55 8.43
C ASN A 426 23.14 33.86 8.82
N LEU A 427 22.39 32.88 9.37
CA LEU A 427 21.06 33.10 9.91
C LEU A 427 21.16 33.99 11.17
N SER A 428 20.45 35.12 11.17
CA SER A 428 20.36 36.02 12.34
C SER A 428 19.12 35.68 13.15
N ASP A 429 19.12 36.07 14.47
CA ASP A 429 17.96 35.86 15.37
C ASP A 429 16.71 36.62 14.92
N LYS A 430 16.88 37.62 14.06
CA LYS A 430 15.78 38.36 13.44
C LYS A 430 15.89 38.30 11.93
N PRO A 431 14.82 37.95 11.22
CA PRO A 431 14.82 38.00 9.77
C PRO A 431 15.10 39.40 9.25
N ASP A 432 16.04 39.53 8.31
CA ASP A 432 16.39 40.82 7.69
C ASP A 432 15.25 41.43 6.81
N GLY A 433 14.12 40.76 6.69
CA GLY A 433 13.05 41.09 5.73
C GLY A 433 13.41 40.72 4.30
N PHE A 434 12.52 41.06 3.39
CA PHE A 434 12.72 40.77 1.98
C PHE A 434 13.72 41.78 1.36
N LYS A 435 14.75 41.24 0.73
CA LYS A 435 15.70 42.03 -0.06
C LYS A 435 15.30 42.07 -1.53
N GLU A 436 15.43 43.22 -2.18
CA GLU A 436 15.15 43.32 -3.61
C GLU A 436 16.14 42.46 -4.40
N ILE A 437 15.62 41.55 -5.23
CA ILE A 437 16.43 40.68 -6.09
C ILE A 437 16.57 41.37 -7.46
N LYS A 438 17.80 41.80 -7.80
CA LYS A 438 18.10 42.46 -9.09
C LYS A 438 18.96 41.56 -9.95
N ASN A 439 18.66 41.55 -11.25
CA ASN A 439 19.47 40.87 -12.29
C ASN A 439 19.63 39.34 -12.06
N ALA A 440 18.77 38.72 -11.30
CA ALA A 440 18.77 37.24 -11.13
C ALA A 440 18.35 36.57 -12.43
N ARG A 441 19.03 35.46 -12.76
CA ARG A 441 18.67 34.59 -13.87
C ARG A 441 18.13 33.28 -13.31
N PRO A 442 16.98 32.81 -13.79
CA PRO A 442 16.48 31.50 -13.36
C PRO A 442 17.46 30.41 -13.82
N LEU A 443 17.87 29.57 -12.87
CA LEU A 443 18.70 28.40 -13.15
C LEU A 443 17.85 27.23 -13.64
N LEU A 444 16.61 27.10 -13.10
CA LEU A 444 15.67 26.03 -13.42
C LEU A 444 14.25 26.59 -13.31
N ILE A 445 13.42 26.28 -14.28
CA ILE A 445 11.98 26.58 -14.28
C ILE A 445 11.26 25.25 -14.40
N LEU A 446 10.49 24.88 -13.35
CA LEU A 446 9.66 23.68 -13.31
C LEU A 446 8.20 24.12 -13.39
N GLY A 447 7.42 23.53 -14.32
CA GLY A 447 6.00 23.78 -14.50
C GLY A 447 5.11 22.84 -13.72
#